data_04e4af48473774567fce699445d092de
#
_entry.id   04e4af48473774567fce699445d092de
#
_cell.length_a   1.000
_cell.length_b   1.000
_cell.length_c   1.000
_cell.angle_alpha   90.00
_cell.angle_beta   90.00
_cell.angle_gamma   90.00
#
_symmetry.space_group_name_H-M   'P 1'
#
loop_
_entity.id
_entity.type
_entity.pdbx_description
1 polymer ?
#
loop_
_entity_poly.entity_id
_entity_poly.type
_entity_poly.pdbx_seq_one_letter_code
_entity_poly.pdbx_strand_id
1 'polypeptide(L)'
;MSDLWIIILTALAGFLTGVMSGMFGIGGAVISTPAINWLGATPLAAVASTLPSIIPGATSGSLRYRREGLLNKRVILWTALSGVTASVSGALLSGKVPGDGHLLMLLTAGLVAFGAIQLGRKPASNEGVEELAAEGASDAGPHAGIEISAQLATAKPRTQWWRLMIIGIAAGGLSGLLGVGGGLIMVPLFTRWVRLPLKMALGSSLACAGILAIPGTITYAIIGQIDWLYALPLAIGIIPGAHVGSALAIKSPDRTLRLIVSSVLGVIAVAFAIGEIYAIIY
;
A
#
# COMPACT_ATOMS: atom_id res chain seq x y z
N MET A 1 -29.24 -8.81 5.63
CA MET A 1 -28.93 -7.44 6.07
C MET A 1 -29.49 -6.49 5.02
N SER A 2 -30.09 -5.36 5.42
CA SER A 2 -30.55 -4.38 4.42
C SER A 2 -29.33 -3.79 3.71
N ASP A 3 -29.44 -3.52 2.41
CA ASP A 3 -28.36 -2.96 1.58
C ASP A 3 -27.76 -1.69 2.17
N LEU A 4 -28.57 -0.93 2.91
CA LEU A 4 -28.14 0.28 3.61
C LEU A 4 -27.06 0.02 4.65
N TRP A 5 -27.17 -1.06 5.43
CA TRP A 5 -26.12 -1.43 6.41
C TRP A 5 -24.84 -1.86 5.74
N ILE A 6 -24.92 -2.60 4.63
CA ILE A 6 -23.75 -2.99 3.83
C ILE A 6 -23.03 -1.74 3.33
N ILE A 7 -23.77 -0.76 2.79
CA ILE A 7 -23.21 0.50 2.29
C ILE A 7 -22.52 1.28 3.41
N ILE A 8 -23.15 1.43 4.57
CA ILE A 8 -22.58 2.18 5.70
C ILE A 8 -21.31 1.49 6.23
N LEU A 9 -21.36 0.18 6.47
CA LEU A 9 -20.22 -0.58 6.98
C LEU A 9 -19.05 -0.59 5.97
N THR A 10 -19.35 -0.71 4.68
CA THR A 10 -18.34 -0.66 3.62
C THR A 10 -17.70 0.73 3.53
N ALA A 11 -18.48 1.81 3.66
CA ALA A 11 -17.93 3.17 3.67
C ALA A 11 -17.04 3.41 4.91
N LEU A 12 -17.44 2.91 6.08
CA LEU A 12 -16.63 2.98 7.30
C LEU A 12 -15.34 2.16 7.17
N ALA A 13 -15.43 0.93 6.64
CA ALA A 13 -14.26 0.12 6.30
C ALA A 13 -13.35 0.84 5.29
N GLY A 14 -13.95 1.54 4.31
CA GLY A 14 -13.23 2.41 3.37
C GLY A 14 -12.46 3.52 4.06
N PHE A 15 -13.08 4.21 5.02
CA PHE A 15 -12.41 5.27 5.78
C PHE A 15 -11.21 4.73 6.57
N LEU A 16 -11.39 3.64 7.33
CA LEU A 16 -10.31 3.00 8.08
C LEU A 16 -9.18 2.52 7.14
N THR A 17 -9.57 1.86 6.06
CA THR A 17 -8.65 1.45 5.00
C THR A 17 -7.89 2.62 4.41
N GLY A 18 -8.56 3.75 4.18
CA GLY A 18 -7.96 4.98 3.68
C GLY A 18 -6.91 5.53 4.65
N VAL A 19 -7.22 5.61 5.94
CA VAL A 19 -6.26 6.06 6.97
C VAL A 19 -5.01 5.18 6.94
N MET A 20 -5.19 3.88 6.93
CA MET A 20 -4.08 2.91 6.87
C MET A 20 -3.29 3.02 5.56
N SER A 21 -3.99 3.14 4.44
CA SER A 21 -3.39 3.34 3.12
C SER A 21 -2.54 4.59 3.04
N GLY A 22 -3.07 5.71 3.51
CA GLY A 22 -2.38 7.00 3.55
C GLY A 22 -1.16 6.99 4.47
N MET A 23 -1.25 6.31 5.63
CA MET A 23 -0.14 6.19 6.59
C MET A 23 0.97 5.26 6.08
N PHE A 24 0.62 4.15 5.45
CA PHE A 24 1.56 3.07 5.16
C PHE A 24 1.98 2.98 3.69
N GLY A 25 1.34 3.77 2.83
CA GLY A 25 1.64 3.74 1.39
C GLY A 25 1.27 2.43 0.69
N ILE A 26 0.34 1.64 1.27
CA ILE A 26 0.06 0.26 0.86
C ILE A 26 -1.02 0.17 -0.23
N GLY A 27 -1.79 1.24 -0.44
CA GLY A 27 -2.89 1.24 -1.42
C GLY A 27 -4.25 0.81 -0.86
N GLY A 28 -4.30 0.30 0.39
CA GLY A 28 -5.55 0.14 1.15
C GLY A 28 -6.23 -1.22 1.11
N ALA A 29 -6.06 -2.02 0.09
CA ALA A 29 -6.79 -3.28 -0.06
C ALA A 29 -6.52 -4.34 1.03
N VAL A 30 -5.45 -4.20 1.78
CA VAL A 30 -5.10 -5.11 2.88
C VAL A 30 -6.23 -5.26 3.92
N ILE A 31 -6.97 -4.20 4.16
CA ILE A 31 -8.09 -4.21 5.12
C ILE A 31 -9.42 -4.34 4.38
N SER A 32 -9.57 -3.66 3.24
CA SER A 32 -10.84 -3.64 2.52
C SER A 32 -11.20 -5.00 1.93
N THR A 33 -10.25 -5.79 1.45
CA THR A 33 -10.53 -7.12 0.89
C THR A 33 -11.16 -8.05 1.93
N PRO A 34 -10.56 -8.28 3.12
CA PRO A 34 -11.22 -9.10 4.15
C PRO A 34 -12.53 -8.47 4.65
N ALA A 35 -12.58 -7.14 4.80
CA ALA A 35 -13.80 -6.48 5.27
C ALA A 35 -14.98 -6.71 4.34
N ILE A 36 -14.79 -6.57 3.02
CA ILE A 36 -15.84 -6.83 2.03
C ILE A 36 -16.21 -8.32 2.00
N ASN A 37 -15.24 -9.21 2.11
CA ASN A 37 -15.49 -10.64 2.16
C ASN A 37 -16.36 -11.02 3.38
N TRP A 38 -16.08 -10.47 4.55
CA TRP A 38 -16.91 -10.65 5.75
C TRP A 38 -18.32 -10.06 5.63
N LEU A 39 -18.50 -9.05 4.78
CA LEU A 39 -19.80 -8.48 4.47
C LEU A 39 -20.59 -9.29 3.43
N GLY A 40 -20.04 -10.40 2.94
CA GLY A 40 -20.74 -11.36 2.08
C GLY A 40 -20.32 -11.39 0.61
N ALA A 41 -19.31 -10.62 0.22
CA ALA A 41 -18.75 -10.74 -1.14
C ALA A 41 -17.93 -12.02 -1.29
N THR A 42 -17.97 -12.62 -2.48
CA THR A 42 -17.05 -13.74 -2.79
C THR A 42 -15.60 -13.27 -2.77
N PRO A 43 -14.62 -14.15 -2.47
CA PRO A 43 -13.21 -13.79 -2.40
C PRO A 43 -12.70 -13.06 -3.65
N LEU A 44 -13.09 -13.51 -4.83
CA LEU A 44 -12.69 -12.87 -6.09
C LEU A 44 -13.36 -11.51 -6.29
N ALA A 45 -14.66 -11.37 -5.98
CA ALA A 45 -15.37 -10.11 -6.03
C ALA A 45 -14.80 -9.10 -5.01
N ALA A 46 -14.41 -9.55 -3.81
CA ALA A 46 -13.75 -8.71 -2.82
C ALA A 46 -12.42 -8.15 -3.35
N VAL A 47 -11.56 -8.98 -3.94
CA VAL A 47 -10.31 -8.56 -4.60
C VAL A 47 -10.59 -7.58 -5.73
N ALA A 48 -11.53 -7.88 -6.62
CA ALA A 48 -11.87 -7.07 -7.77
C ALA A 48 -12.46 -5.70 -7.38
N SER A 49 -13.34 -5.66 -6.36
CA SER A 49 -14.06 -4.45 -5.93
C SER A 49 -13.19 -3.49 -5.11
N THR A 50 -12.06 -3.95 -4.56
CA THR A 50 -11.13 -3.07 -3.85
C THR A 50 -10.26 -2.22 -4.77
N LEU A 51 -9.89 -2.72 -5.96
CA LEU A 51 -9.02 -2.01 -6.89
C LEU A 51 -9.53 -0.63 -7.32
N PRO A 52 -10.83 -0.46 -7.71
CA PRO A 52 -11.38 0.85 -8.05
C PRO A 52 -11.24 1.87 -6.92
N SER A 53 -11.35 1.45 -5.67
CA SER A 53 -11.27 2.33 -4.51
C SER A 53 -9.84 2.79 -4.20
N ILE A 54 -8.82 2.01 -4.60
CA ILE A 54 -7.41 2.39 -4.43
C ILE A 54 -7.10 3.67 -5.22
N ILE A 55 -7.66 3.83 -6.41
CA ILE A 55 -7.36 4.97 -7.30
C ILE A 55 -7.65 6.31 -6.62
N PRO A 56 -8.89 6.60 -6.15
CA PRO A 56 -9.17 7.87 -5.48
C PRO A 56 -8.46 7.99 -4.13
N GLY A 57 -8.29 6.91 -3.38
CA GLY A 57 -7.53 6.92 -2.14
C GLY A 57 -6.06 7.26 -2.34
N ALA A 58 -5.40 6.63 -3.30
CA ALA A 58 -4.01 6.89 -3.64
C ALA A 58 -3.81 8.31 -4.20
N THR A 59 -4.73 8.81 -5.01
CA THR A 59 -4.66 10.20 -5.50
C THR A 59 -4.79 11.20 -4.35
N SER A 60 -5.75 11.00 -3.44
CA SER A 60 -5.96 11.86 -2.28
C SER A 60 -4.73 11.88 -1.35
N GLY A 61 -4.23 10.71 -0.99
CA GLY A 61 -3.06 10.59 -0.10
C GLY A 61 -1.75 11.05 -0.75
N SER A 62 -1.48 10.65 -2.00
CA SER A 62 -0.25 11.02 -2.70
C SER A 62 -0.17 12.51 -3.03
N LEU A 63 -1.32 13.18 -3.24
CA LEU A 63 -1.34 14.63 -3.44
C LEU A 63 -0.80 15.39 -2.22
N ARG A 64 -1.09 14.89 -1.01
CA ARG A 64 -0.54 15.46 0.21
C ARG A 64 0.96 15.24 0.33
N TYR A 65 1.46 14.01 0.09
CA TYR A 65 2.90 13.75 0.03
C TYR A 65 3.60 14.58 -1.05
N ARG A 66 2.93 14.85 -2.18
CA ARG A 66 3.45 15.73 -3.24
C ARG A 66 3.63 17.16 -2.77
N ARG A 67 2.68 17.71 -2.01
CA ARG A 67 2.76 19.07 -1.46
C ARG A 67 3.94 19.25 -0.51
N GLU A 68 4.31 18.20 0.20
CA GLU A 68 5.45 18.17 1.13
C GLU A 68 6.79 17.77 0.43
N GLY A 69 6.80 17.64 -0.90
CA GLY A 69 8.00 17.25 -1.64
C GLY A 69 8.45 15.78 -1.44
N LEU A 70 7.61 14.95 -0.86
CA LEU A 70 7.92 13.56 -0.48
C LEU A 70 7.62 12.53 -1.58
N LEU A 71 7.64 12.95 -2.86
CA LEU A 71 7.48 12.06 -4.01
C LEU A 71 8.74 12.01 -4.87
N ASN A 72 9.22 10.82 -5.19
CA ASN A 72 10.30 10.63 -6.15
C ASN A 72 9.74 10.25 -7.52
N LYS A 73 9.61 11.23 -8.42
CA LYS A 73 9.04 11.05 -9.77
C LYS A 73 9.75 9.97 -10.59
N ARG A 74 11.09 9.84 -10.46
CA ARG A 74 11.86 8.83 -11.19
C ARG A 74 11.53 7.42 -10.73
N VAL A 75 11.41 7.22 -9.42
CA VAL A 75 11.03 5.93 -8.84
C VAL A 75 9.62 5.56 -9.30
N ILE A 76 8.67 6.50 -9.20
CA ILE A 76 7.29 6.30 -9.63
C ILE A 76 7.24 5.89 -11.11
N LEU A 77 7.95 6.64 -11.98
CA LEU A 77 7.90 6.40 -13.43
C LEU A 77 8.39 5.00 -13.81
N TRP A 78 9.59 4.60 -13.35
CA TRP A 78 10.15 3.29 -13.71
C TRP A 78 9.39 2.12 -13.11
N THR A 79 8.93 2.26 -11.85
CA THR A 79 8.13 1.23 -11.19
C THR A 79 6.75 1.10 -11.83
N ALA A 80 6.09 2.21 -12.15
CA ALA A 80 4.77 2.18 -12.79
C ALA A 80 4.84 1.61 -14.21
N LEU A 81 5.85 2.00 -15.01
CA LEU A 81 6.00 1.55 -16.40
C LEU A 81 6.07 0.01 -16.49
N SER A 82 6.86 -0.63 -15.64
CA SER A 82 6.98 -2.09 -15.62
C SER A 82 5.80 -2.77 -14.88
N GLY A 83 5.26 -2.10 -13.87
CA GLY A 83 4.20 -2.67 -13.05
C GLY A 83 2.82 -2.66 -13.73
N VAL A 84 2.54 -1.70 -14.63
CA VAL A 84 1.28 -1.63 -15.38
C VAL A 84 1.05 -2.92 -16.19
N THR A 85 2.03 -3.36 -16.96
CA THR A 85 1.94 -4.60 -17.75
C THR A 85 1.78 -5.83 -16.87
N ALA A 86 2.53 -5.90 -15.78
CA ALA A 86 2.45 -6.99 -14.81
C ALA A 86 1.10 -7.01 -14.06
N SER A 87 0.49 -5.85 -13.81
CA SER A 87 -0.83 -5.75 -13.15
C SER A 87 -1.94 -6.36 -14.02
N VAL A 88 -1.92 -6.12 -15.33
CA VAL A 88 -2.87 -6.76 -16.25
C VAL A 88 -2.70 -8.27 -16.23
N SER A 89 -1.46 -8.75 -16.34
CA SER A 89 -1.17 -10.19 -16.31
C SER A 89 -1.62 -10.84 -15.00
N GLY A 90 -1.40 -10.16 -13.86
CA GLY A 90 -1.84 -10.62 -12.56
C GLY A 90 -3.37 -10.72 -12.45
N ALA A 91 -4.10 -9.71 -12.93
CA ALA A 91 -5.56 -9.70 -12.93
C ALA A 91 -6.16 -10.81 -13.81
N LEU A 92 -5.56 -11.08 -14.98
CA LEU A 92 -5.99 -12.18 -15.85
C LEU A 92 -5.70 -13.57 -15.27
N LEU A 93 -4.63 -13.69 -14.47
CA LEU A 93 -4.27 -14.94 -13.80
C LEU A 93 -5.13 -15.21 -12.57
N SER A 94 -5.68 -14.19 -11.91
CA SER A 94 -6.46 -14.34 -10.67
C SER A 94 -7.66 -15.29 -10.83
N GLY A 95 -8.36 -15.20 -11.96
CA GLY A 95 -9.50 -16.08 -12.27
C GLY A 95 -9.11 -17.54 -12.61
N LYS A 96 -7.81 -17.83 -12.79
CA LYS A 96 -7.31 -19.19 -13.04
C LYS A 96 -6.71 -19.86 -11.81
N VAL A 97 -6.64 -19.13 -10.70
CA VAL A 97 -6.10 -19.67 -9.44
C VAL A 97 -7.11 -20.66 -8.86
N PRO A 98 -6.73 -21.93 -8.60
CA PRO A 98 -7.62 -22.93 -8.04
C PRO A 98 -8.04 -22.59 -6.59
N GLY A 99 -9.19 -23.12 -6.14
CA GLY A 99 -9.66 -23.00 -4.76
C GLY A 99 -10.59 -21.81 -4.51
N ASP A 100 -11.45 -21.44 -5.49
CA ASP A 100 -12.53 -20.43 -5.35
C ASP A 100 -12.12 -19.09 -4.73
N GLY A 101 -10.81 -18.73 -4.85
CA GLY A 101 -10.25 -17.51 -4.31
C GLY A 101 -9.63 -17.64 -2.90
N HIS A 102 -9.81 -18.77 -2.18
CA HIS A 102 -9.19 -18.97 -0.86
C HIS A 102 -7.66 -18.94 -0.91
N LEU A 103 -7.06 -19.51 -1.98
CA LEU A 103 -5.62 -19.40 -2.18
C LEU A 103 -5.14 -17.96 -2.37
N LEU A 104 -5.92 -17.12 -3.06
CA LEU A 104 -5.63 -15.68 -3.19
C LEU A 104 -5.66 -14.97 -1.84
N MET A 105 -6.62 -15.33 -0.99
CA MET A 105 -6.73 -14.79 0.37
C MET A 105 -5.55 -15.21 1.25
N LEU A 106 -5.13 -16.49 1.21
CA LEU A 106 -3.94 -16.97 1.94
C LEU A 106 -2.65 -16.29 1.45
N LEU A 107 -2.49 -16.12 0.14
CA LEU A 107 -1.36 -15.38 -0.42
C LEU A 107 -1.36 -13.92 0.05
N THR A 108 -2.55 -13.30 0.14
CA THR A 108 -2.68 -11.94 0.67
C THR A 108 -2.27 -11.88 2.15
N ALA A 109 -2.73 -12.83 2.97
CA ALA A 109 -2.33 -12.93 4.39
C ALA A 109 -0.81 -13.10 4.54
N GLY A 110 -0.20 -13.98 3.74
CA GLY A 110 1.24 -14.18 3.70
C GLY A 110 2.02 -12.93 3.30
N LEU A 111 1.50 -12.19 2.32
CA LEU A 111 2.08 -10.93 1.87
C LEU A 111 1.99 -9.84 2.95
N VAL A 112 0.87 -9.76 3.66
CA VAL A 112 0.68 -8.83 4.78
C VAL A 112 1.64 -9.15 5.92
N ALA A 113 1.78 -10.44 6.26
CA ALA A 113 2.74 -10.91 7.27
C ALA A 113 4.19 -10.57 6.88
N PHE A 114 4.56 -10.80 5.61
CA PHE A 114 5.85 -10.42 5.08
C PHE A 114 6.10 -8.90 5.22
N GLY A 115 5.13 -8.07 4.85
CA GLY A 115 5.21 -6.62 4.99
C GLY A 115 5.39 -6.18 6.45
N ALA A 116 4.63 -6.78 7.38
CA ALA A 116 4.72 -6.52 8.81
C ALA A 116 6.13 -6.82 9.36
N ILE A 117 6.68 -8.00 9.03
CA ILE A 117 8.03 -8.42 9.45
C ILE A 117 9.10 -7.51 8.86
N GLN A 118 8.98 -7.17 7.58
CA GLN A 118 9.97 -6.36 6.90
C GLN A 118 10.02 -4.92 7.40
N LEU A 119 8.87 -4.33 7.70
CA LEU A 119 8.78 -2.97 8.25
C LEU A 119 9.15 -2.92 9.74
N GLY A 120 8.90 -3.99 10.49
CA GLY A 120 9.28 -4.10 11.89
C GLY A 120 10.78 -4.28 12.12
N ARG A 121 11.50 -4.86 11.13
CA ARG A 121 12.96 -5.01 11.22
C ARG A 121 13.66 -3.67 11.00
N LYS A 122 14.56 -3.28 11.90
CA LYS A 122 15.39 -2.08 11.74
C LYS A 122 16.16 -2.14 10.40
N PRO A 123 16.15 -1.09 9.57
CA PRO A 123 17.04 -1.05 8.41
C PRO A 123 18.48 -0.88 8.89
N ALA A 124 19.38 -1.66 8.32
CA ALA A 124 20.82 -1.63 8.62
C ALA A 124 21.53 -0.31 8.19
N SER A 125 20.81 0.66 7.63
CA SER A 125 21.43 1.86 7.03
C SER A 125 21.14 3.19 7.75
N ASN A 126 20.34 3.20 8.81
CA ASN A 126 19.99 4.47 9.48
C ASN A 126 20.84 4.75 10.71
N GLU A 127 21.61 3.79 11.22
CA GLU A 127 22.48 4.04 12.37
C GLU A 127 23.55 5.09 12.06
N GLY A 128 24.15 5.06 10.88
CA GLY A 128 25.12 6.09 10.48
C GLY A 128 24.52 7.45 10.12
N VAL A 129 23.26 7.52 9.77
CA VAL A 129 22.57 8.79 9.42
C VAL A 129 21.94 9.41 10.68
N GLU A 130 21.43 8.60 11.61
CA GLU A 130 20.98 9.08 12.92
C GLU A 130 22.16 9.52 13.80
N GLU A 131 23.31 8.85 13.71
CA GLU A 131 24.54 9.21 14.42
C GLU A 131 25.13 10.52 13.88
N LEU A 132 25.19 10.69 12.55
CA LEU A 132 25.59 11.95 11.89
C LEU A 132 24.58 13.09 12.13
N ALA A 133 23.28 12.79 12.22
CA ALA A 133 22.26 13.77 12.55
C ALA A 133 22.28 14.13 14.05
N ALA A 134 22.64 13.22 14.93
CA ALA A 134 22.80 13.47 16.36
C ALA A 134 24.08 14.26 16.67
N GLU A 135 25.20 13.97 15.98
CA GLU A 135 26.44 14.76 16.06
C GLU A 135 26.26 16.16 15.45
N GLY A 136 25.57 16.28 14.32
CA GLY A 136 25.28 17.59 13.69
C GLY A 136 24.25 18.45 14.44
N ALA A 137 23.39 17.85 15.27
CA ALA A 137 22.37 18.57 16.01
C ALA A 137 22.90 19.25 17.29
N SER A 138 24.15 18.97 17.69
CA SER A 138 24.77 19.67 18.81
C SER A 138 25.19 21.10 18.47
N ASP A 139 25.41 21.42 17.19
CA ASP A 139 25.95 22.72 16.74
C ASP A 139 25.06 23.49 15.74
N ALA A 140 23.91 22.93 15.29
CA ALA A 140 23.06 23.56 14.29
C ALA A 140 21.61 23.68 14.77
N GLY A 141 21.03 24.87 14.64
CA GLY A 141 19.66 25.20 15.06
C GLY A 141 18.57 24.37 14.38
N PRO A 142 17.29 24.57 14.77
CA PRO A 142 16.15 23.70 14.42
C PRO A 142 15.86 23.50 12.93
N HIS A 143 16.52 24.22 12.04
CA HIS A 143 16.37 24.13 10.58
C HIS A 143 17.35 23.16 9.88
N ALA A 144 18.42 22.74 10.56
CA ALA A 144 19.44 21.86 9.98
C ALA A 144 18.91 20.46 9.61
N GLY A 145 17.96 19.93 10.37
CA GLY A 145 17.34 18.65 10.07
C GLY A 145 16.51 18.64 8.79
N ILE A 146 15.96 19.79 8.39
CA ILE A 146 15.17 19.94 7.17
C ILE A 146 16.12 20.07 5.96
N GLU A 147 17.23 20.80 6.11
CA GLU A 147 18.23 20.96 5.04
C GLU A 147 18.99 19.66 4.76
N ILE A 148 19.36 18.90 5.80
CA ILE A 148 19.98 17.58 5.64
C ILE A 148 19.02 16.60 4.96
N SER A 149 17.73 16.62 5.32
CA SER A 149 16.72 15.81 4.66
C SER A 149 16.51 16.23 3.19
N ALA A 150 16.58 17.51 2.89
CA ALA A 150 16.48 18.03 1.54
C ALA A 150 17.74 17.71 0.72
N GLN A 151 18.93 17.79 1.30
CA GLN A 151 20.20 17.43 0.65
C GLN A 151 20.31 15.93 0.39
N LEU A 152 19.84 15.07 1.31
CA LEU A 152 19.71 13.62 1.08
C LEU A 152 18.66 13.28 0.01
N ALA A 153 17.62 14.10 -0.11
CA ALA A 153 16.62 13.98 -1.17
C ALA A 153 17.17 14.40 -2.55
N THR A 154 18.16 15.33 -2.58
CA THR A 154 18.83 15.78 -3.81
C THR A 154 20.09 14.97 -4.14
N ALA A 155 20.67 14.23 -3.20
CA ALA A 155 21.72 13.27 -3.50
C ALA A 155 21.14 12.29 -4.53
N LYS A 156 21.52 12.45 -5.80
CA LYS A 156 21.11 11.56 -6.90
C LYS A 156 21.42 10.12 -6.50
N PRO A 157 20.45 9.32 -6.07
CA PRO A 157 20.70 7.90 -5.93
C PRO A 157 21.05 7.44 -7.33
N ARG A 158 22.20 6.79 -7.51
CA ARG A 158 22.50 5.96 -8.69
C ARG A 158 21.51 4.81 -8.67
N THR A 159 20.23 5.15 -8.78
CA THR A 159 19.12 4.20 -8.70
C THR A 159 19.21 3.40 -9.97
N GLN A 160 19.71 2.20 -9.84
CA GLN A 160 19.79 1.25 -10.94
C GLN A 160 18.34 1.04 -11.41
N TRP A 161 17.98 1.60 -12.55
CA TRP A 161 16.62 1.56 -13.13
C TRP A 161 16.05 0.14 -13.19
N TRP A 162 16.91 -0.87 -13.38
CA TRP A 162 16.50 -2.27 -13.40
C TRP A 162 15.92 -2.77 -12.06
N ARG A 163 16.41 -2.27 -10.91
CA ARG A 163 15.82 -2.59 -9.59
C ARG A 163 14.40 -2.07 -9.47
N LEU A 164 14.15 -0.87 -9.98
CA LEU A 164 12.82 -0.28 -10.00
C LEU A 164 11.86 -1.07 -10.90
N MET A 165 12.37 -1.56 -12.04
CA MET A 165 11.59 -2.42 -12.92
C MET A 165 11.23 -3.76 -12.27
N ILE A 166 12.16 -4.42 -11.59
CA ILE A 166 11.88 -5.66 -10.85
C ILE A 166 10.82 -5.41 -9.76
N ILE A 167 10.99 -4.32 -9.00
CA ILE A 167 10.00 -3.93 -7.98
C ILE A 167 8.63 -3.69 -8.62
N GLY A 168 8.59 -3.01 -9.77
CA GLY A 168 7.36 -2.74 -10.49
C GLY A 168 6.67 -4.01 -10.98
N ILE A 169 7.42 -4.93 -11.58
CA ILE A 169 6.88 -6.23 -12.04
C ILE A 169 6.31 -7.03 -10.87
N ALA A 170 7.07 -7.16 -9.78
CA ALA A 170 6.61 -7.88 -8.60
C ALA A 170 5.38 -7.22 -7.96
N ALA A 171 5.43 -5.90 -7.75
CA ALA A 171 4.34 -5.16 -7.12
C ALA A 171 3.10 -5.08 -8.02
N GLY A 172 3.28 -4.89 -9.34
CA GLY A 172 2.19 -4.87 -10.31
C GLY A 172 1.51 -6.21 -10.45
N GLY A 173 2.29 -7.29 -10.61
CA GLY A 173 1.75 -8.65 -10.71
C GLY A 173 0.92 -9.03 -9.47
N LEU A 174 1.45 -8.76 -8.28
CA LEU A 174 0.73 -8.99 -7.03
C LEU A 174 -0.45 -8.03 -6.83
N SER A 175 -0.34 -6.79 -7.31
CA SER A 175 -1.46 -5.86 -7.30
C SER A 175 -2.64 -6.37 -8.13
N GLY A 176 -2.37 -6.81 -9.35
CA GLY A 176 -3.40 -7.39 -10.21
C GLY A 176 -3.95 -8.72 -9.70
N LEU A 177 -3.08 -9.60 -9.20
CA LEU A 177 -3.46 -10.93 -8.74
C LEU A 177 -4.28 -10.89 -7.42
N LEU A 178 -3.82 -10.12 -6.45
CA LEU A 178 -4.35 -10.09 -5.08
C LEU A 178 -5.22 -8.84 -4.79
N GLY A 179 -5.29 -7.89 -5.70
CA GLY A 179 -6.03 -6.65 -5.49
C GLY A 179 -5.43 -5.69 -4.44
N VAL A 180 -4.21 -5.95 -3.95
CA VAL A 180 -3.61 -5.25 -2.79
C VAL A 180 -2.97 -3.90 -3.16
N GLY A 181 -2.88 -3.55 -4.46
CA GLY A 181 -2.28 -2.29 -4.89
C GLY A 181 -0.74 -2.27 -4.87
N GLY A 182 -0.08 -3.38 -4.58
CA GLY A 182 1.38 -3.57 -4.66
C GLY A 182 2.23 -2.78 -3.65
N GLY A 183 1.67 -1.81 -2.93
CA GLY A 183 2.38 -0.94 -2.02
C GLY A 183 3.07 -1.65 -0.87
N LEU A 184 2.49 -2.76 -0.42
CA LEU A 184 3.01 -3.58 0.68
C LEU A 184 4.43 -4.09 0.42
N ILE A 185 4.75 -4.41 -0.82
CA ILE A 185 6.10 -4.84 -1.24
C ILE A 185 6.97 -3.63 -1.60
N MET A 186 6.37 -2.60 -2.25
CA MET A 186 7.13 -1.44 -2.69
C MET A 186 7.79 -0.70 -1.53
N VAL A 187 7.10 -0.48 -0.42
CA VAL A 187 7.65 0.28 0.72
C VAL A 187 8.94 -0.36 1.27
N PRO A 188 8.98 -1.64 1.67
CA PRO A 188 10.21 -2.26 2.16
C PRO A 188 11.30 -2.34 1.10
N LEU A 189 10.96 -2.54 -0.18
CA LEU A 189 11.96 -2.60 -1.24
C LEU A 189 12.49 -1.19 -1.58
N PHE A 190 11.68 -0.16 -1.56
CA PHE A 190 12.13 1.22 -1.74
C PHE A 190 13.05 1.66 -0.61
N THR A 191 12.78 1.29 0.62
CA THR A 191 13.63 1.63 1.76
C THR A 191 14.94 0.85 1.78
N ARG A 192 14.93 -0.45 1.43
CA ARG A 192 16.12 -1.31 1.51
C ARG A 192 16.97 -1.35 0.24
N TRP A 193 16.33 -1.52 -0.93
CA TRP A 193 17.07 -1.67 -2.20
C TRP A 193 17.38 -0.34 -2.86
N VAL A 194 16.42 0.61 -2.76
CA VAL A 194 16.56 1.96 -3.35
C VAL A 194 17.11 2.95 -2.34
N ARG A 195 17.06 2.60 -1.03
CA ARG A 195 17.51 3.43 0.09
C ARG A 195 16.82 4.79 0.15
N LEU A 196 15.50 4.79 -0.12
CA LEU A 196 14.69 5.99 0.05
C LEU A 196 14.36 6.22 1.53
N PRO A 197 14.33 7.49 1.97
CA PRO A 197 13.75 7.85 3.27
C PRO A 197 12.33 7.29 3.41
N LEU A 198 11.94 6.85 4.62
CA LEU A 198 10.68 6.15 4.84
C LEU A 198 9.47 6.93 4.30
N LYS A 199 9.34 8.21 4.64
CA LYS A 199 8.21 9.05 4.19
C LYS A 199 8.16 9.21 2.66
N MET A 200 9.32 9.30 2.01
CA MET A 200 9.40 9.36 0.55
C MET A 200 9.04 8.00 -0.09
N ALA A 201 9.43 6.89 0.55
CA ALA A 201 9.03 5.55 0.12
C ALA A 201 7.52 5.35 0.23
N LEU A 202 6.90 5.79 1.34
CA LEU A 202 5.44 5.74 1.57
C LEU A 202 4.68 6.55 0.52
N GLY A 203 5.05 7.80 0.30
CA GLY A 203 4.40 8.65 -0.69
C GLY A 203 4.55 8.11 -2.12
N SER A 204 5.78 7.70 -2.49
CA SER A 204 6.05 7.17 -3.84
C SER A 204 5.36 5.83 -4.09
N SER A 205 5.31 4.92 -3.09
CA SER A 205 4.59 3.65 -3.21
C SER A 205 3.07 3.85 -3.34
N LEU A 206 2.50 4.79 -2.57
CA LEU A 206 1.08 5.13 -2.65
C LEU A 206 0.71 5.65 -4.05
N ALA A 207 1.53 6.54 -4.62
CA ALA A 207 1.34 7.03 -5.99
C ALA A 207 1.45 5.90 -7.02
N CYS A 208 2.44 5.01 -6.88
CA CYS A 208 2.56 3.82 -7.72
C CYS A 208 1.35 2.90 -7.59
N ALA A 209 0.88 2.64 -6.36
CA ALA A 209 -0.28 1.77 -6.11
C ALA A 209 -1.54 2.29 -6.83
N GLY A 210 -1.77 3.61 -6.82
CA GLY A 210 -2.86 4.22 -7.58
C GLY A 210 -2.73 4.01 -9.10
N ILE A 211 -1.53 4.16 -9.65
CA ILE A 211 -1.28 3.93 -11.09
C ILE A 211 -1.45 2.46 -11.46
N LEU A 212 -0.94 1.54 -10.63
CA LEU A 212 -1.03 0.09 -10.86
C LEU A 212 -2.46 -0.46 -10.70
N ALA A 213 -3.29 0.21 -9.91
CA ALA A 213 -4.69 -0.16 -9.74
C ALA A 213 -5.54 0.12 -11.00
N ILE A 214 -5.16 1.09 -11.84
CA ILE A 214 -5.92 1.46 -13.04
C ILE A 214 -6.07 0.26 -14.01
N PRO A 215 -4.97 -0.36 -14.51
CA PRO A 215 -5.10 -1.46 -15.44
C PRO A 215 -5.79 -2.69 -14.83
N GLY A 216 -5.53 -2.98 -13.56
CA GLY A 216 -6.23 -4.05 -12.83
C GLY A 216 -7.73 -3.80 -12.74
N THR A 217 -8.14 -2.58 -12.39
CA THR A 217 -9.56 -2.18 -12.37
C THR A 217 -10.23 -2.34 -13.72
N ILE A 218 -9.57 -1.88 -14.79
CA ILE A 218 -10.10 -2.03 -16.15
C ILE A 218 -10.26 -3.52 -16.52
N THR A 219 -9.27 -4.34 -16.19
CA THR A 219 -9.32 -5.78 -16.47
C THR A 219 -10.49 -6.43 -15.73
N TYR A 220 -10.64 -6.19 -14.41
CA TYR A 220 -11.74 -6.76 -13.63
C TYR A 220 -13.12 -6.21 -14.02
N ALA A 221 -13.19 -4.96 -14.48
CA ALA A 221 -14.42 -4.39 -15.03
C ALA A 221 -14.86 -5.09 -16.32
N ILE A 222 -13.90 -5.38 -17.23
CA ILE A 222 -14.18 -6.08 -18.49
C ILE A 222 -14.66 -7.50 -18.24
N ILE A 223 -14.06 -8.22 -17.30
CA ILE A 223 -14.49 -9.58 -16.94
C ILE A 223 -15.71 -9.61 -16.00
N GLY A 224 -16.27 -8.48 -15.62
CA GLY A 224 -17.51 -8.40 -14.85
C GLY A 224 -17.40 -8.87 -13.39
N GLN A 225 -16.20 -8.84 -12.78
CA GLN A 225 -15.95 -9.30 -11.42
C GLN A 225 -16.10 -8.21 -10.36
N ILE A 226 -16.29 -6.94 -10.74
CA ILE A 226 -16.44 -5.83 -9.79
C ILE A 226 -17.88 -5.78 -9.30
N ASP A 227 -18.06 -5.88 -7.99
CA ASP A 227 -19.33 -5.59 -7.34
C ASP A 227 -19.36 -4.12 -6.89
N TRP A 228 -20.14 -3.33 -7.62
CA TRP A 228 -20.26 -1.89 -7.40
C TRP A 228 -20.98 -1.53 -6.09
N LEU A 229 -21.74 -2.45 -5.50
CA LEU A 229 -22.38 -2.26 -4.20
C LEU A 229 -21.33 -2.05 -3.09
N TYR A 230 -20.18 -2.72 -3.22
CA TYR A 230 -19.04 -2.57 -2.29
C TYR A 230 -18.03 -1.53 -2.79
N ALA A 231 -17.73 -1.51 -4.10
CA ALA A 231 -16.68 -0.66 -4.66
C ALA A 231 -16.94 0.83 -4.47
N LEU A 232 -18.16 1.30 -4.69
CA LEU A 232 -18.50 2.72 -4.59
C LEU A 232 -18.47 3.26 -3.15
N PRO A 233 -19.15 2.64 -2.16
CA PRO A 233 -19.08 3.11 -0.77
C PRO A 233 -17.64 3.06 -0.22
N LEU A 234 -16.87 2.03 -0.60
CA LEU A 234 -15.47 1.91 -0.22
C LEU A 234 -14.66 3.08 -0.78
N ALA A 235 -14.85 3.44 -2.06
CA ALA A 235 -14.17 4.56 -2.70
C ALA A 235 -14.50 5.91 -2.04
N ILE A 236 -15.76 6.11 -1.64
CA ILE A 236 -16.20 7.32 -0.94
C ILE A 236 -15.52 7.42 0.42
N GLY A 237 -15.45 6.33 1.18
CA GLY A 237 -14.81 6.31 2.50
C GLY A 237 -13.30 6.47 2.44
N ILE A 238 -12.62 5.87 1.46
CA ILE A 238 -11.16 5.84 1.38
C ILE A 238 -10.56 7.23 1.11
N ILE A 239 -11.26 8.11 0.39
CA ILE A 239 -10.77 9.46 0.04
C ILE A 239 -10.43 10.28 1.30
N PRO A 240 -11.39 10.57 2.22
CA PRO A 240 -11.09 11.32 3.44
C PRO A 240 -10.12 10.56 4.35
N GLY A 241 -10.25 9.23 4.43
CA GLY A 241 -9.33 8.40 5.20
C GLY A 241 -7.88 8.55 4.75
N ALA A 242 -7.61 8.43 3.46
CA ALA A 242 -6.25 8.56 2.91
C ALA A 242 -5.66 9.97 3.12
N HIS A 243 -6.50 10.99 3.08
CA HIS A 243 -6.07 12.36 3.39
C HIS A 243 -5.63 12.51 4.85
N VAL A 244 -6.41 11.97 5.78
CA VAL A 244 -6.09 11.97 7.23
C VAL A 244 -4.86 11.11 7.49
N GLY A 245 -4.81 9.90 6.94
CA GLY A 245 -3.70 8.96 7.14
C GLY A 245 -2.35 9.52 6.66
N SER A 246 -2.31 10.13 5.48
CA SER A 246 -1.09 10.77 4.97
C SER A 246 -0.66 11.96 5.84
N ALA A 247 -1.61 12.72 6.40
CA ALA A 247 -1.31 13.81 7.33
C ALA A 247 -0.66 13.30 8.61
N LEU A 248 -1.19 12.22 9.17
CA LEU A 248 -0.66 11.59 10.37
C LEU A 248 0.76 11.05 10.11
N ALA A 249 0.98 10.37 8.99
CA ALA A 249 2.28 9.82 8.62
C ALA A 249 3.36 10.91 8.48
N ILE A 250 3.02 12.02 7.81
CA ILE A 250 3.96 13.13 7.61
C ILE A 250 4.38 13.77 8.94
N LYS A 251 3.44 13.90 9.88
CA LYS A 251 3.69 14.50 11.21
C LYS A 251 4.35 13.54 12.19
N SER A 252 4.23 12.24 12.00
CA SER A 252 4.76 11.24 12.93
C SER A 252 6.27 11.05 12.76
N PRO A 253 7.03 10.81 13.84
CA PRO A 253 8.43 10.40 13.74
C PRO A 253 8.53 9.00 13.11
N ASP A 254 9.58 8.77 12.32
CA ASP A 254 9.76 7.53 11.54
C ASP A 254 9.74 6.27 12.40
N ARG A 255 10.29 6.32 13.62
CA ARG A 255 10.29 5.20 14.56
C ARG A 255 8.88 4.80 14.98
N THR A 256 8.07 5.79 15.39
CA THR A 256 6.68 5.57 15.82
C THR A 256 5.84 5.07 14.63
N LEU A 257 6.00 5.69 13.47
CA LEU A 257 5.30 5.30 12.26
C LEU A 257 5.58 3.84 11.90
N ARG A 258 6.84 3.43 11.94
CA ARG A 258 7.27 2.06 11.65
C ARG A 258 6.69 1.04 12.63
N LEU A 259 6.70 1.35 13.93
CA LEU A 259 6.11 0.49 14.97
C LEU A 259 4.60 0.34 14.80
N ILE A 260 3.88 1.44 14.58
CA ILE A 260 2.43 1.40 14.36
C ILE A 260 2.13 0.55 13.11
N VAL A 261 2.84 0.80 12.01
CA VAL A 261 2.65 0.06 10.75
C VAL A 261 2.86 -1.44 10.95
N SER A 262 4.01 -1.83 11.52
CA SER A 262 4.34 -3.25 11.69
C SER A 262 3.38 -3.96 12.65
N SER A 263 2.98 -3.30 13.75
CA SER A 263 2.03 -3.87 14.72
C SER A 263 0.65 -4.08 14.11
N VAL A 264 0.12 -3.06 13.45
CA VAL A 264 -1.21 -3.14 12.83
C VAL A 264 -1.25 -4.15 11.70
N LEU A 265 -0.24 -4.17 10.82
CA LEU A 265 -0.14 -5.19 9.77
C LEU A 265 0.02 -6.59 10.34
N GLY A 266 0.76 -6.74 11.44
CA GLY A 266 0.91 -8.02 12.12
C GLY A 266 -0.40 -8.54 12.67
N VAL A 267 -1.19 -7.70 13.34
CA VAL A 267 -2.52 -8.04 13.85
C VAL A 267 -3.46 -8.43 12.70
N ILE A 268 -3.48 -7.64 11.62
CA ILE A 268 -4.32 -7.92 10.44
C ILE A 268 -3.90 -9.25 9.79
N ALA A 269 -2.60 -9.51 9.64
CA ALA A 269 -2.11 -10.75 9.05
C ALA A 269 -2.55 -11.99 9.84
N VAL A 270 -2.46 -11.91 11.18
CA VAL A 270 -2.89 -12.99 12.07
C VAL A 270 -4.40 -13.19 12.02
N ALA A 271 -5.17 -12.10 12.14
CA ALA A 271 -6.64 -12.17 12.09
C ALA A 271 -7.12 -12.73 10.73
N PHE A 272 -6.47 -12.33 9.64
CA PHE A 272 -6.81 -12.78 8.31
C PHE A 272 -6.45 -14.26 8.09
N ALA A 273 -5.27 -14.68 8.54
CA ALA A 273 -4.85 -16.08 8.45
C ALA A 273 -5.78 -17.01 9.28
N ILE A 274 -6.16 -16.60 10.49
CA ILE A 274 -7.09 -17.36 11.33
C ILE A 274 -8.46 -17.45 10.66
N GLY A 275 -9.00 -16.34 10.17
CA GLY A 275 -10.29 -16.31 9.49
C GLY A 275 -10.34 -17.22 8.27
N GLU A 276 -9.29 -17.22 7.46
CA GLU A 276 -9.20 -18.02 6.25
C GLU A 276 -9.02 -19.52 6.55
N ILE A 277 -8.19 -19.85 7.54
CA ILE A 277 -8.03 -21.25 7.99
C ILE A 277 -9.35 -21.80 8.51
N TYR A 278 -10.10 -20.98 9.28
CA TYR A 278 -11.42 -21.38 9.78
C TYR A 278 -12.40 -21.62 8.63
N ALA A 279 -12.43 -20.76 7.61
CA ALA A 279 -13.29 -20.89 6.44
C ALA A 279 -12.95 -22.09 5.53
N ILE A 280 -11.71 -22.61 5.58
CA ILE A 280 -11.30 -23.81 4.84
C ILE A 280 -11.66 -25.09 5.60
N ILE A 281 -11.67 -25.04 6.94
CA ILE A 281 -11.91 -26.24 7.78
C ILE A 281 -13.42 -26.49 7.99
N TYR A 282 -14.23 -25.44 8.05
CA TYR A 282 -15.66 -25.47 8.30
C TYR A 282 -16.50 -24.95 7.13
#